data_82c59046fa22770809e5c601a457e4f1
#
_entry.id   82c59046fa22770809e5c601a457e4f1
#
_cell.length_a   1.000
_cell.length_b   1.000
_cell.length_c   1.000
_cell.angle_alpha   90.00
_cell.angle_beta   90.00
_cell.angle_gamma   90.00
#
_symmetry.space_group_name_H-M   'P 1'
#
loop_
_entity.id
_entity.type
_entity.pdbx_description
1 polymer ?
#
loop_
_entity_poly.entity_id
_entity_poly.type
_entity_poly.pdbx_seq_one_letter_code
_entity_poly.pdbx_strand_id
1 'polypeptide(L)'
;FFMKIKIGQPGTQQEMLEKDMARLSAIHAALDGCRTPYSVSGKLPYYFDANGRYEKKETLLRLLDHAKKIGAFEQIALIEEPFDEENEIDVHDIPVRLAADESAHTDKDAVKRIEMGYRAIALKAIAKTLSMTMKIARVAHDKGVPCFCADLTVNPILVEWNKCVAARLGSFPGLEGLGLLETNGHQNYKNWATMRSYHPHPDA
;
A
#
# COMPACT_ATOMS: atom_id res chain seq x y z
N PHE A 1 -8.04 1.77 10.33
CA PHE A 1 -7.96 0.37 10.74
C PHE A 1 -6.81 -0.41 10.10
N PHE A 2 -5.92 0.25 9.42
CA PHE A 2 -4.57 -0.21 9.10
C PHE A 2 -3.60 0.97 9.22
N MET A 3 -2.30 0.67 9.30
CA MET A 3 -1.27 1.70 9.41
C MET A 3 -0.38 1.68 8.17
N LYS A 4 -0.42 2.76 7.36
CA LYS A 4 0.57 2.96 6.29
C LYS A 4 1.86 3.49 6.87
N ILE A 5 2.96 2.82 6.58
CA ILE A 5 4.30 3.09 7.09
C ILE A 5 5.23 3.32 5.90
N LYS A 6 5.74 4.53 5.75
CA LYS A 6 6.78 4.81 4.77
C LYS A 6 8.10 4.19 5.22
N ILE A 7 8.68 3.37 4.36
CA ILE A 7 10.02 2.79 4.48
C ILE A 7 10.91 3.30 3.33
N GLY A 8 12.14 2.87 3.24
CA GLY A 8 13.08 3.41 2.26
C GLY A 8 13.63 4.77 2.73
N GLN A 9 14.09 4.86 3.98
CA GLN A 9 14.63 6.10 4.55
C GLN A 9 15.88 6.57 3.81
N PRO A 10 16.18 7.90 3.76
CA PRO A 10 17.34 8.43 3.05
C PRO A 10 18.67 7.90 3.60
N GLY A 11 19.63 7.64 2.71
CA GLY A 11 20.98 7.18 3.01
C GLY A 11 21.46 6.11 2.04
N THR A 12 22.60 5.51 2.34
CA THR A 12 23.06 4.28 1.68
C THR A 12 22.10 3.13 1.96
N GLN A 13 22.11 2.08 1.17
CA GLN A 13 21.22 0.91 1.37
C GLN A 13 21.34 0.31 2.79
N GLN A 14 22.54 0.33 3.38
CA GLN A 14 22.74 -0.16 4.74
C GLN A 14 22.14 0.80 5.78
N GLU A 15 22.37 2.09 5.67
CA GLU A 15 21.78 3.10 6.56
C GLU A 15 20.25 3.15 6.44
N MET A 16 19.72 3.03 5.22
CA MET A 16 18.29 2.94 4.94
C MET A 16 17.69 1.76 5.70
N LEU A 17 18.27 0.58 5.54
CA LEU A 17 17.79 -0.64 6.21
C LEU A 17 17.82 -0.51 7.74
N GLU A 18 18.88 0.03 8.32
CA GLU A 18 19.00 0.25 9.77
C GLU A 18 17.91 1.20 10.28
N LYS A 19 17.67 2.30 9.56
CA LYS A 19 16.61 3.27 9.89
C LYS A 19 15.22 2.64 9.77
N ASP A 20 14.98 1.85 8.72
CA ASP A 20 13.70 1.17 8.52
C ASP A 20 13.44 0.12 9.60
N MET A 21 14.44 -0.66 9.98
CA MET A 21 14.36 -1.61 11.10
C MET A 21 14.06 -0.91 12.44
N ALA A 22 14.77 0.18 12.73
CA ALA A 22 14.54 0.97 13.94
C ALA A 22 13.13 1.58 13.97
N ARG A 23 12.69 2.14 12.84
CA ARG A 23 11.34 2.71 12.68
C ARG A 23 10.27 1.64 12.86
N LEU A 24 10.41 0.47 12.22
CA LEU A 24 9.46 -0.62 12.38
C LEU A 24 9.39 -1.09 13.82
N SER A 25 10.52 -1.24 14.52
CA SER A 25 10.55 -1.63 15.93
C SER A 25 9.81 -0.63 16.81
N ALA A 26 10.04 0.68 16.61
CA ALA A 26 9.38 1.74 17.39
C ALA A 26 7.86 1.76 17.12
N ILE A 27 7.42 1.65 15.87
CA ILE A 27 6.01 1.60 15.50
C ILE A 27 5.35 0.35 16.07
N HIS A 28 5.99 -0.81 15.93
CA HIS A 28 5.44 -2.06 16.43
C HIS A 28 5.30 -2.04 17.95
N ALA A 29 6.29 -1.56 18.69
CA ALA A 29 6.21 -1.41 20.14
C ALA A 29 5.08 -0.45 20.58
N ALA A 30 4.85 0.63 19.84
CA ALA A 30 3.79 1.58 20.14
C ALA A 30 2.38 1.03 19.84
N LEU A 31 2.25 0.11 18.87
CA LEU A 31 0.97 -0.41 18.35
C LEU A 31 0.65 -1.85 18.77
N ASP A 32 1.52 -2.53 19.48
CA ASP A 32 1.36 -3.96 19.82
C ASP A 32 0.03 -4.26 20.56
N GLY A 33 -0.42 -3.35 21.41
CA GLY A 33 -1.71 -3.43 22.11
C GLY A 33 -2.93 -3.07 21.26
N CYS A 34 -2.75 -2.48 20.09
CA CYS A 34 -3.86 -2.00 19.26
C CYS A 34 -4.60 -3.16 18.58
N ARG A 35 -5.94 -3.08 18.60
CA ARG A 35 -6.82 -4.06 17.98
C ARG A 35 -7.80 -3.39 17.03
N THR A 36 -8.25 -4.14 16.01
CA THR A 36 -9.26 -3.70 15.05
C THR A 36 -10.21 -4.85 14.74
N PRO A 37 -11.53 -4.59 14.66
CA PRO A 37 -12.48 -5.61 14.22
C PRO A 37 -12.44 -5.87 12.71
N TYR A 38 -11.65 -5.08 11.98
CA TYR A 38 -11.62 -5.10 10.51
C TYR A 38 -10.47 -5.95 9.94
N SER A 39 -9.73 -6.67 10.76
CA SER A 39 -8.75 -7.64 10.30
C SER A 39 -9.05 -9.03 10.84
N VAL A 40 -8.78 -10.05 10.02
CA VAL A 40 -9.01 -11.47 10.38
C VAL A 40 -8.26 -11.85 11.67
N SER A 41 -7.08 -11.29 11.90
CA SER A 41 -6.28 -11.55 13.10
C SER A 41 -6.69 -10.74 14.34
N GLY A 42 -7.57 -9.75 14.19
CA GLY A 42 -7.87 -8.76 15.22
C GLY A 42 -6.74 -7.77 15.50
N LYS A 43 -5.54 -7.96 14.92
CA LYS A 43 -4.40 -7.06 15.04
C LYS A 43 -4.44 -5.97 13.98
N LEU A 44 -3.78 -4.84 14.25
CA LEU A 44 -3.68 -3.74 13.29
C LEU A 44 -2.76 -4.11 12.13
N PRO A 45 -3.25 -4.16 10.87
CA PRO A 45 -2.42 -4.50 9.72
C PRO A 45 -1.43 -3.38 9.39
N TYR A 46 -0.22 -3.74 8.95
CA TYR A 46 0.79 -2.80 8.46
C TYR A 46 0.83 -2.82 6.94
N TYR A 47 0.80 -1.65 6.36
CA TYR A 47 0.96 -1.41 4.95
C TYR A 47 2.27 -0.62 4.75
N PHE A 48 3.30 -1.23 4.22
CA PHE A 48 4.56 -0.57 3.93
C PHE A 48 4.56 0.00 2.52
N ASP A 49 5.18 1.18 2.38
CA ASP A 49 5.40 1.81 1.08
C ASP A 49 6.86 2.25 0.99
N ALA A 50 7.59 1.68 0.03
CA ALA A 50 9.02 1.87 -0.15
C ALA A 50 9.37 2.83 -1.29
N ASN A 51 8.41 3.16 -2.17
CA ASN A 51 8.60 4.03 -3.33
C ASN A 51 9.86 3.69 -4.14
N GLY A 52 10.10 2.40 -4.41
CA GLY A 52 11.17 1.91 -5.26
C GLY A 52 12.58 1.97 -4.66
N ARG A 53 12.75 2.20 -3.36
CA ARG A 53 14.06 2.55 -2.78
C ARG A 53 14.96 1.37 -2.42
N TYR A 54 14.46 0.14 -2.44
CA TYR A 54 15.29 -1.04 -2.24
C TYR A 54 15.96 -1.44 -3.56
N GLU A 55 17.28 -1.44 -3.58
CA GLU A 55 18.04 -1.83 -4.79
C GLU A 55 18.11 -3.34 -5.00
N LYS A 56 18.01 -4.10 -3.91
CA LYS A 56 18.21 -5.56 -3.92
C LYS A 56 17.17 -6.29 -3.08
N LYS A 57 16.78 -7.47 -3.56
CA LYS A 57 15.88 -8.37 -2.85
C LYS A 57 16.39 -8.73 -1.45
N GLU A 58 17.70 -9.00 -1.34
CA GLU A 58 18.34 -9.39 -0.08
C GLU A 58 18.20 -8.30 1.01
N THR A 59 18.23 -7.02 0.62
CA THR A 59 18.04 -5.91 1.56
C THR A 59 16.61 -5.91 2.12
N LEU A 60 15.62 -6.15 1.27
CA LEU A 60 14.22 -6.26 1.69
C LEU A 60 14.02 -7.50 2.59
N LEU A 61 14.60 -8.65 2.23
CA LEU A 61 14.50 -9.87 3.03
C LEU A 61 15.07 -9.68 4.43
N ARG A 62 16.16 -8.94 4.59
CA ARG A 62 16.72 -8.56 5.91
C ARG A 62 15.73 -7.73 6.75
N LEU A 63 14.97 -6.83 6.14
CA LEU A 63 13.88 -6.12 6.85
C LEU A 63 12.79 -7.10 7.30
N LEU A 64 12.41 -8.04 6.44
CA LEU A 64 11.39 -9.05 6.78
C LEU A 64 11.87 -10.00 7.90
N ASP A 65 13.14 -10.38 7.91
CA ASP A 65 13.72 -11.16 8.99
C ASP A 65 13.75 -10.39 10.31
N HIS A 66 14.01 -9.08 10.26
CA HIS A 66 13.86 -8.22 11.44
C HIS A 66 12.39 -8.18 11.90
N ALA A 67 11.43 -8.04 10.98
CA ALA A 67 10.00 -8.06 11.31
C ALA A 67 9.59 -9.37 12.00
N LYS A 68 10.10 -10.54 11.54
CA LYS A 68 9.89 -11.85 12.21
C LYS A 68 10.47 -11.84 13.60
N LYS A 69 11.71 -11.34 13.76
CA LYS A 69 12.41 -11.31 15.06
C LYS A 69 11.66 -10.50 16.12
N ILE A 70 11.01 -9.41 15.74
CA ILE A 70 10.24 -8.55 16.67
C ILE A 70 8.75 -8.93 16.77
N GLY A 71 8.27 -9.95 16.03
CA GLY A 71 6.87 -10.38 16.04
C GLY A 71 5.91 -9.56 15.18
N ALA A 72 6.42 -8.64 14.34
CA ALA A 72 5.63 -7.78 13.48
C ALA A 72 5.24 -8.41 12.13
N PHE A 73 5.88 -9.50 11.73
CA PHE A 73 5.79 -10.07 10.39
C PHE A 73 4.35 -10.41 9.97
N GLU A 74 3.59 -11.07 10.85
CA GLU A 74 2.21 -11.50 10.58
C GLU A 74 1.21 -10.32 10.45
N GLN A 75 1.62 -9.11 10.83
CA GLN A 75 0.81 -7.91 10.66
C GLN A 75 1.08 -7.21 9.32
N ILE A 76 2.08 -7.65 8.53
CA ILE A 76 2.39 -7.05 7.23
C ILE A 76 1.33 -7.50 6.21
N ALA A 77 0.41 -6.62 5.89
CA ALA A 77 -0.64 -6.86 4.89
C ALA A 77 -0.08 -6.80 3.46
N LEU A 78 0.79 -5.82 3.21
CA LEU A 78 1.47 -5.65 1.92
C LEU A 78 2.70 -4.73 2.04
N ILE A 79 3.58 -4.81 1.04
CA ILE A 79 4.66 -3.85 0.77
C ILE A 79 4.46 -3.30 -0.64
N GLU A 80 4.21 -2.00 -0.74
CA GLU A 80 4.02 -1.27 -1.99
C GLU A 80 5.36 -0.83 -2.56
N GLU A 81 5.52 -1.02 -3.86
CA GLU A 81 6.65 -0.61 -4.68
C GLU A 81 8.01 -0.74 -3.98
N PRO A 82 8.45 -1.98 -3.65
CA PRO A 82 9.72 -2.16 -2.94
C PRO A 82 10.93 -1.79 -3.79
N PHE A 83 10.89 -2.06 -5.08
CA PHE A 83 11.98 -1.86 -6.02
C PHE A 83 11.64 -0.78 -7.05
N ASP A 84 12.66 -0.15 -7.60
CA ASP A 84 12.52 0.83 -8.68
C ASP A 84 11.68 0.28 -9.85
N GLU A 85 10.88 1.13 -10.46
CA GLU A 85 9.95 0.74 -11.54
C GLU A 85 10.66 0.19 -12.78
N GLU A 86 11.92 0.54 -12.99
CA GLU A 86 12.73 0.01 -14.09
C GLU A 86 13.33 -1.38 -13.78
N ASN A 87 13.29 -1.80 -12.50
CA ASN A 87 13.84 -3.10 -12.09
C ASN A 87 12.89 -4.26 -12.44
N GLU A 88 13.44 -5.26 -13.09
CA GLU A 88 12.73 -6.50 -13.45
C GLU A 88 13.13 -7.66 -12.52
N ILE A 89 12.97 -7.45 -11.22
CA ILE A 89 13.30 -8.44 -10.20
C ILE A 89 12.13 -9.42 -10.04
N ASP A 90 12.38 -10.71 -10.23
CA ASP A 90 11.44 -11.77 -9.87
C ASP A 90 11.24 -11.80 -8.35
N VAL A 91 9.98 -11.76 -7.91
CA VAL A 91 9.62 -11.61 -6.49
C VAL A 91 8.73 -12.75 -5.96
N HIS A 92 8.60 -13.85 -6.70
CA HIS A 92 7.76 -14.99 -6.32
C HIS A 92 8.15 -15.62 -4.98
N ASP A 93 9.42 -15.57 -4.63
CA ASP A 93 9.98 -16.14 -3.40
C ASP A 93 9.92 -15.22 -2.18
N ILE A 94 9.44 -13.96 -2.35
CA ILE A 94 9.27 -13.05 -1.22
C ILE A 94 8.00 -13.44 -0.44
N PRO A 95 8.12 -13.71 0.88
CA PRO A 95 7.04 -14.34 1.65
C PRO A 95 5.91 -13.40 2.08
N VAL A 96 5.88 -12.15 1.60
CA VAL A 96 4.82 -11.17 1.83
C VAL A 96 4.20 -10.74 0.52
N ARG A 97 2.97 -10.17 0.58
CA ARG A 97 2.32 -9.62 -0.61
C ARG A 97 3.04 -8.34 -1.02
N LEU A 98 3.62 -8.33 -2.22
CA LEU A 98 4.13 -7.11 -2.84
C LEU A 98 3.06 -6.50 -3.75
N ALA A 99 2.98 -5.18 -3.75
CA ALA A 99 2.06 -4.41 -4.58
C ALA A 99 2.84 -3.53 -5.57
N ALA A 100 2.40 -3.52 -6.82
CA ALA A 100 2.90 -2.59 -7.83
C ALA A 100 2.04 -1.32 -7.83
N ASP A 101 2.67 -0.16 -7.81
CA ASP A 101 2.06 1.16 -7.90
C ASP A 101 2.67 1.98 -9.03
N GLU A 102 3.81 2.62 -8.82
CA GLU A 102 4.49 3.42 -9.83
C GLU A 102 4.85 2.57 -11.05
N SER A 103 5.22 1.33 -10.84
CA SER A 103 5.58 0.39 -11.91
C SER A 103 4.39 -0.22 -12.68
N ALA A 104 3.15 0.14 -12.38
CA ALA A 104 1.94 -0.34 -13.03
C ALA A 104 1.12 0.81 -13.65
N HIS A 105 1.70 1.55 -14.61
CA HIS A 105 1.05 2.69 -15.27
C HIS A 105 -0.11 2.27 -16.18
N THR A 106 0.01 1.11 -16.81
CA THR A 106 -0.98 0.58 -17.77
C THR A 106 -1.40 -0.84 -17.40
N ASP A 107 -2.44 -1.33 -18.05
CA ASP A 107 -2.88 -2.72 -17.96
C ASP A 107 -1.78 -3.73 -18.38
N LYS A 108 -0.94 -3.36 -19.33
CA LYS A 108 0.21 -4.19 -19.76
C LYS A 108 1.28 -4.27 -18.69
N ASP A 109 1.59 -3.14 -18.05
CA ASP A 109 2.56 -3.10 -16.94
C ASP A 109 2.04 -3.93 -15.78
N ALA A 110 0.75 -3.82 -15.46
CA ALA A 110 0.13 -4.64 -14.42
C ALA A 110 0.26 -6.14 -14.71
N VAL A 111 0.04 -6.58 -15.96
CA VAL A 111 0.29 -7.97 -16.37
C VAL A 111 1.74 -8.35 -16.10
N LYS A 112 2.70 -7.54 -16.56
CA LYS A 112 4.13 -7.79 -16.38
C LYS A 112 4.50 -7.94 -14.89
N ARG A 113 4.03 -7.03 -14.02
CA ARG A 113 4.29 -7.09 -12.57
C ARG A 113 3.68 -8.35 -11.93
N ILE A 114 2.47 -8.72 -12.31
CA ILE A 114 1.85 -9.96 -11.83
C ILE A 114 2.68 -11.19 -12.26
N GLU A 115 3.17 -11.21 -13.50
CA GLU A 115 4.04 -12.29 -14.01
C GLU A 115 5.41 -12.33 -13.34
N MET A 116 5.87 -11.24 -12.74
CA MET A 116 7.08 -11.18 -11.91
C MET A 116 6.83 -11.59 -10.44
N GLY A 117 5.58 -11.89 -10.04
CA GLY A 117 5.24 -12.36 -8.69
C GLY A 117 4.60 -11.29 -7.79
N TYR A 118 4.27 -10.09 -8.29
CA TYR A 118 3.50 -9.13 -7.52
C TYR A 118 2.07 -9.65 -7.29
N ARG A 119 1.59 -9.52 -6.06
CA ARG A 119 0.32 -10.13 -5.60
C ARG A 119 -0.72 -9.11 -5.14
N ALA A 120 -0.52 -7.84 -5.49
CA ALA A 120 -1.50 -6.75 -5.39
C ALA A 120 -1.16 -5.65 -6.38
N ILE A 121 -2.16 -4.85 -6.77
CA ILE A 121 -1.97 -3.67 -7.64
C ILE A 121 -2.63 -2.46 -7.00
N ALA A 122 -1.89 -1.36 -6.91
CA ALA A 122 -2.39 -0.07 -6.48
C ALA A 122 -3.10 0.64 -7.64
N LEU A 123 -4.34 1.05 -7.39
CA LEU A 123 -5.13 1.82 -8.32
C LEU A 123 -5.09 3.29 -7.94
N LYS A 124 -4.83 4.15 -8.91
CA LYS A 124 -4.82 5.62 -8.76
C LYS A 124 -5.74 6.24 -9.81
N ALA A 125 -7.06 6.07 -9.64
CA ALA A 125 -8.07 6.57 -10.60
C ALA A 125 -7.96 8.09 -10.86
N ILE A 126 -7.45 8.83 -9.90
CA ILE A 126 -7.20 10.27 -9.95
C ILE A 126 -5.93 10.65 -10.73
N ALA A 127 -5.01 9.72 -10.98
CA ALA A 127 -3.74 9.96 -11.66
C ALA A 127 -3.62 9.20 -12.99
N LYS A 128 -4.00 7.93 -13.01
CA LYS A 128 -3.87 7.03 -14.18
C LYS A 128 -5.10 7.09 -15.10
N THR A 129 -6.06 7.98 -14.86
CA THR A 129 -7.42 8.06 -15.41
C THR A 129 -8.32 6.90 -14.97
N LEU A 130 -9.64 7.14 -14.91
CA LEU A 130 -10.59 6.09 -14.53
C LEU A 130 -10.59 4.94 -15.54
N SER A 131 -10.53 5.24 -16.83
CA SER A 131 -10.54 4.21 -17.89
C SER A 131 -9.34 3.27 -17.82
N MET A 132 -8.13 3.80 -17.56
CA MET A 132 -6.94 2.97 -17.39
C MET A 132 -7.02 2.17 -16.07
N THR A 133 -7.48 2.80 -15.00
CA THR A 133 -7.70 2.12 -13.71
C THR A 133 -8.65 0.95 -13.85
N MET A 134 -9.74 1.09 -14.61
CA MET A 134 -10.68 -0.02 -14.87
C MET A 134 -10.05 -1.15 -15.70
N LYS A 135 -9.19 -0.84 -16.67
CA LYS A 135 -8.44 -1.86 -17.43
C LYS A 135 -7.47 -2.63 -16.53
N ILE A 136 -6.71 -1.90 -15.69
CA ILE A 136 -5.80 -2.51 -14.71
C ILE A 136 -6.59 -3.41 -13.74
N ALA A 137 -7.69 -2.90 -13.17
CA ALA A 137 -8.53 -3.66 -12.25
C ALA A 137 -9.10 -4.92 -12.90
N ARG A 138 -9.51 -4.85 -14.17
CA ARG A 138 -10.02 -6.00 -14.92
C ARG A 138 -8.95 -7.07 -15.10
N VAL A 139 -7.75 -6.68 -15.53
CA VAL A 139 -6.62 -7.60 -15.71
C VAL A 139 -6.24 -8.26 -14.38
N ALA A 140 -6.14 -7.48 -13.31
CA ALA A 140 -5.83 -8.01 -11.98
C ALA A 140 -6.91 -9.01 -11.50
N HIS A 141 -8.19 -8.66 -11.67
CA HIS A 141 -9.31 -9.53 -11.35
C HIS A 141 -9.24 -10.85 -12.12
N ASP A 142 -9.04 -10.81 -13.44
CA ASP A 142 -8.98 -12.01 -14.30
C ASP A 142 -7.80 -12.93 -13.92
N LYS A 143 -6.75 -12.37 -13.31
CA LYS A 143 -5.58 -13.10 -12.77
C LYS A 143 -5.69 -13.44 -11.25
N GLY A 144 -6.81 -13.10 -10.61
CA GLY A 144 -7.02 -13.38 -9.18
C GLY A 144 -6.16 -12.52 -8.24
N VAL A 145 -5.68 -11.36 -8.70
CA VAL A 145 -4.83 -10.44 -7.94
C VAL A 145 -5.68 -9.30 -7.38
N PRO A 146 -5.69 -9.08 -6.05
CA PRO A 146 -6.45 -8.00 -5.43
C PRO A 146 -5.91 -6.62 -5.81
N CYS A 147 -6.84 -5.67 -5.93
CA CYS A 147 -6.53 -4.26 -6.09
C CYS A 147 -6.92 -3.47 -4.84
N PHE A 148 -6.29 -2.31 -4.66
CA PHE A 148 -6.63 -1.33 -3.64
C PHE A 148 -6.45 0.09 -4.19
N CYS A 149 -7.04 1.08 -3.53
CA CYS A 149 -6.86 2.47 -3.92
C CYS A 149 -5.76 3.14 -3.09
N ALA A 150 -4.75 3.68 -3.77
CA ALA A 150 -3.71 4.50 -3.17
C ALA A 150 -4.00 6.00 -3.37
N ASP A 151 -3.54 6.83 -2.44
CA ASP A 151 -3.75 8.27 -2.47
C ASP A 151 -2.52 9.03 -3.03
N LEU A 152 -2.80 10.23 -3.54
CA LEU A 152 -1.81 11.22 -3.99
C LEU A 152 -1.88 12.52 -3.17
N THR A 153 -2.31 12.46 -1.91
CA THR A 153 -2.54 13.68 -1.11
C THR A 153 -3.59 14.57 -1.77
N VAL A 154 -4.80 14.06 -1.91
CA VAL A 154 -5.89 14.73 -2.64
C VAL A 154 -6.83 15.49 -1.73
N ASN A 155 -7.62 16.39 -2.33
CA ASN A 155 -8.67 17.17 -1.67
C ASN A 155 -9.90 16.27 -1.31
N PRO A 156 -10.85 16.77 -0.49
CA PRO A 156 -12.01 15.98 -0.04
C PRO A 156 -12.84 15.35 -1.16
N ILE A 157 -13.04 16.07 -2.29
CA ILE A 157 -13.85 15.57 -3.43
C ILE A 157 -13.16 14.35 -4.08
N LEU A 158 -11.85 14.40 -4.24
CA LEU A 158 -11.09 13.30 -4.82
C LEU A 158 -10.92 12.12 -3.85
N VAL A 159 -10.93 12.36 -2.52
CA VAL A 159 -11.05 11.29 -1.53
C VAL A 159 -12.36 10.54 -1.73
N GLU A 160 -13.47 11.24 -1.89
CA GLU A 160 -14.79 10.63 -2.14
C GLU A 160 -14.80 9.82 -3.44
N TRP A 161 -14.15 10.34 -4.47
CA TRP A 161 -13.96 9.58 -5.72
C TRP A 161 -13.24 8.27 -5.48
N ASN A 162 -12.11 8.29 -4.76
CA ASN A 162 -11.36 7.08 -4.42
C ASN A 162 -12.18 6.12 -3.54
N LYS A 163 -12.98 6.60 -2.59
CA LYS A 163 -13.94 5.79 -1.83
C LYS A 163 -14.92 5.07 -2.75
N CYS A 164 -15.47 5.78 -3.74
CA CYS A 164 -16.39 5.20 -4.72
C CYS A 164 -15.74 4.09 -5.56
N VAL A 165 -14.47 4.21 -5.90
CA VAL A 165 -13.72 3.16 -6.60
C VAL A 165 -13.45 1.98 -5.64
N ALA A 166 -12.90 2.26 -4.46
CA ALA A 166 -12.55 1.24 -3.47
C ALA A 166 -13.75 0.40 -3.03
N ALA A 167 -14.92 1.02 -2.87
CA ALA A 167 -16.16 0.34 -2.51
C ALA A 167 -16.67 -0.66 -3.57
N ARG A 168 -16.12 -0.63 -4.77
CA ARG A 168 -16.47 -1.54 -5.88
C ARG A 168 -15.42 -2.63 -6.10
N LEU A 169 -14.31 -2.55 -5.37
CA LEU A 169 -13.30 -3.61 -5.38
C LEU A 169 -13.73 -4.76 -4.46
N GLY A 170 -13.24 -5.94 -4.72
CA GLY A 170 -13.37 -7.07 -3.79
C GLY A 170 -12.67 -6.77 -2.46
N SER A 171 -13.07 -7.48 -1.40
CA SER A 171 -12.40 -7.40 -0.10
C SER A 171 -10.91 -7.65 -0.23
N PHE A 172 -10.10 -6.79 0.40
CA PHE A 172 -8.66 -6.99 0.39
C PHE A 172 -8.29 -8.16 1.34
N PRO A 173 -7.46 -9.13 0.90
CA PRO A 173 -7.12 -10.28 1.73
C PRO A 173 -6.53 -9.89 3.08
N GLY A 174 -7.10 -10.43 4.16
CA GLY A 174 -6.73 -10.11 5.54
C GLY A 174 -7.59 -9.02 6.19
N LEU A 175 -8.48 -8.37 5.40
CA LEU A 175 -9.48 -7.42 5.90
C LEU A 175 -10.88 -8.04 5.86
N GLU A 176 -11.66 -7.83 6.93
CA GLU A 176 -13.02 -8.37 7.09
C GLU A 176 -14.04 -7.63 6.21
N GLY A 177 -14.22 -8.11 4.98
CA GLY A 177 -15.24 -7.60 4.06
C GLY A 177 -14.96 -6.18 3.53
N LEU A 178 -13.75 -5.65 3.71
CA LEU A 178 -13.40 -4.30 3.34
C LEU A 178 -12.47 -4.23 2.13
N GLY A 179 -12.72 -3.28 1.23
CA GLY A 179 -11.74 -2.80 0.28
C GLY A 179 -10.65 -1.99 1.00
N LEU A 180 -9.44 -2.00 0.48
CA LEU A 180 -8.35 -1.20 1.02
C LEU A 180 -8.31 0.16 0.30
N LEU A 181 -8.40 1.24 1.10
CA LEU A 181 -8.22 2.62 0.65
C LEU A 181 -7.23 3.32 1.56
N GLU A 182 -6.15 3.83 0.99
CA GLU A 182 -5.24 4.73 1.68
C GLU A 182 -5.63 6.18 1.38
N THR A 183 -5.63 7.04 2.42
CA THR A 183 -5.85 8.48 2.27
C THR A 183 -5.04 9.26 3.30
N ASN A 184 -4.44 10.37 2.88
CA ASN A 184 -3.59 11.20 3.71
C ASN A 184 -3.83 12.72 3.55
N GLY A 185 -4.79 13.13 2.70
CA GLY A 185 -5.08 14.54 2.43
C GLY A 185 -5.33 15.35 3.70
N HIS A 186 -6.13 14.83 4.63
CA HIS A 186 -6.45 15.48 5.92
C HIS A 186 -5.22 15.75 6.80
N GLN A 187 -4.10 15.07 6.59
CA GLN A 187 -2.84 15.27 7.32
C GLN A 187 -1.96 16.35 6.67
N ASN A 188 -2.18 16.64 5.39
CA ASN A 188 -1.28 17.46 4.57
C ASN A 188 -1.85 18.85 4.23
N TYR A 189 -3.18 19.03 4.22
CA TYR A 189 -3.81 20.31 3.92
C TYR A 189 -4.17 21.08 5.20
N LYS A 190 -3.56 22.26 5.39
CA LYS A 190 -3.87 23.16 6.52
C LYS A 190 -5.33 23.62 6.55
N ASN A 191 -5.93 23.79 5.37
CA ASN A 191 -7.31 24.25 5.17
C ASN A 191 -8.30 23.11 4.91
N TRP A 192 -7.99 21.89 5.35
CA TRP A 192 -8.84 20.72 5.12
C TRP A 192 -10.30 20.92 5.52
N ALA A 193 -10.55 21.48 6.70
CA ALA A 193 -11.90 21.75 7.20
C ALA A 193 -12.68 22.70 6.28
N THR A 194 -12.01 23.76 5.77
CA THR A 194 -12.62 24.70 4.81
C THR A 194 -12.92 24.01 3.49
N MET A 195 -11.99 23.22 2.95
CA MET A 195 -12.24 22.47 1.71
C MET A 195 -13.37 21.46 1.86
N ARG A 196 -13.43 20.78 3.03
CA ARG A 196 -14.50 19.86 3.34
C ARG A 196 -15.87 20.52 3.40
N SER A 197 -15.98 21.77 3.87
CA SER A 197 -17.25 22.51 3.91
C SER A 197 -17.86 22.81 2.54
N TYR A 198 -17.06 22.77 1.47
CA TYR A 198 -17.53 22.87 0.08
C TYR A 198 -17.94 21.54 -0.55
N HIS A 199 -17.73 20.45 0.16
CA HIS A 199 -18.12 19.12 -0.33
C HIS A 199 -19.65 18.98 -0.27
N PRO A 200 -20.33 18.38 -1.29
CA PRO A 200 -21.78 18.16 -1.27
C PRO A 200 -22.26 17.34 -0.05
N HIS A 201 -21.36 16.54 0.52
CA HIS A 201 -21.59 15.72 1.72
C HIS A 201 -20.46 15.95 2.73
N PRO A 202 -20.43 17.10 3.41
CA PRO A 202 -19.30 17.48 4.26
C PRO A 202 -19.11 16.56 5.50
N ASP A 203 -20.13 15.81 5.87
CA ASP A 203 -20.14 14.89 7.01
C ASP A 203 -19.93 13.41 6.65
N ALA A 204 -19.74 13.11 5.36
CA ALA A 204 -19.55 11.76 4.84
C ALA A 204 -18.13 11.23 5.07
#